data_31acc7ea60590f5cb9df4bd77850ee6f
#
_entry.id   31acc7ea60590f5cb9df4bd77850ee6f
#
_cell.length_a   1.000
_cell.length_b   1.000
_cell.length_c   1.000
_cell.angle_alpha   90.00
_cell.angle_beta   90.00
_cell.angle_gamma   90.00
#
_symmetry.space_group_name_H-M   'P 1'
#
loop_
_entity.id
_entity.type
_entity.pdbx_description
1 polymer ?
#
loop_
_entity_poly.entity_id
_entity_poly.type
_entity_poly.pdbx_seq_one_letter_code
_entity_poly.pdbx_strand_id
1 'polypeptide(L)'
;MPDRMQRRIAYASHSFPTACGMPEILVLYYSRGGSVARLARQIARGIGEVDDMQARLRTVPPVAPVTEVASPPEPEEGAPYVDKRDLAECAGLLIGSPTRFGNMAAPMKHFIDTLGAEWASGTLDGKPAAAFTSTATMHGGQESTLLTMLVPLLHHGCVISGIPFTEPALSTTRSGGTPYGASHVAGAQDDPELSDDEAVLARALGRRVADLARRLQA
;
A
#
# COMPACT_ATOMS: atom_id res chain seq x y z
N MET A 1 -16.24 -43.64 -25.60
CA MET A 1 -16.21 -42.21 -25.34
C MET A 1 -15.57 -42.02 -23.98
N PRO A 2 -14.38 -41.43 -23.87
CA PRO A 2 -13.68 -41.32 -22.60
C PRO A 2 -14.12 -40.07 -21.82
N ASP A 3 -14.32 -40.33 -20.59
CA ASP A 3 -14.53 -39.52 -19.42
C ASP A 3 -13.63 -38.24 -19.39
N ARG A 4 -14.24 -37.06 -19.43
CA ARG A 4 -13.53 -35.79 -19.22
C ARG A 4 -13.33 -35.59 -17.73
N MET A 5 -12.18 -36.00 -17.29
CA MET A 5 -11.55 -35.78 -16.02
C MET A 5 -11.78 -34.34 -15.51
N GLN A 6 -12.68 -34.20 -14.56
CA GLN A 6 -12.81 -33.01 -13.71
C GLN A 6 -11.50 -32.81 -12.93
N ARG A 7 -10.61 -31.98 -13.43
CA ARG A 7 -9.49 -31.51 -12.65
C ARG A 7 -10.07 -30.59 -11.55
N ARG A 8 -10.24 -31.12 -10.35
CA ARG A 8 -10.38 -30.34 -9.14
C ARG A 8 -9.13 -29.50 -9.00
N ILE A 9 -9.27 -28.20 -9.16
CA ILE A 9 -8.25 -27.24 -8.71
C ILE A 9 -8.22 -27.37 -7.20
N ALA A 10 -7.20 -28.05 -6.68
CA ALA A 10 -6.94 -28.07 -5.26
C ALA A 10 -6.51 -26.65 -4.89
N TYR A 11 -7.39 -25.92 -4.22
CA TYR A 11 -6.99 -24.75 -3.46
C TYR A 11 -6.01 -25.23 -2.38
N ALA A 12 -4.73 -25.00 -2.59
CA ALA A 12 -3.76 -25.17 -1.55
C ALA A 12 -4.16 -24.23 -0.42
N SER A 13 -4.47 -24.78 0.75
CA SER A 13 -4.60 -23.99 1.97
C SER A 13 -3.27 -23.30 2.21
N HIS A 14 -3.19 -22.01 1.89
CA HIS A 14 -2.03 -21.20 2.19
C HIS A 14 -2.00 -20.98 3.69
N SER A 15 -1.30 -21.87 4.40
CA SER A 15 -0.87 -21.58 5.75
C SER A 15 0.18 -20.48 5.66
N PHE A 16 -0.14 -19.29 6.18
CA PHE A 16 0.85 -18.22 6.33
C PHE A 16 2.04 -18.76 7.14
N PRO A 17 3.29 -18.50 6.72
CA PRO A 17 4.44 -18.95 7.48
C PRO A 17 4.37 -18.31 8.86
N THR A 18 4.23 -19.12 9.90
CA THR A 18 4.41 -18.73 11.29
C THR A 18 5.91 -18.50 11.53
N ALA A 19 6.43 -17.38 11.01
CA ALA A 19 7.72 -16.88 11.47
C ALA A 19 7.56 -16.51 12.95
N CYS A 20 8.56 -16.83 13.78
CA CYS A 20 8.59 -16.56 15.22
C CYS A 20 8.70 -15.04 15.52
N GLY A 21 7.77 -14.23 15.02
CA GLY A 21 7.70 -12.78 15.15
C GLY A 21 6.27 -12.28 15.00
N MET A 22 6.01 -11.04 15.41
CA MET A 22 4.71 -10.39 15.21
C MET A 22 4.40 -10.26 13.71
N PRO A 23 3.16 -10.55 13.25
CA PRO A 23 2.76 -10.34 11.87
C PRO A 23 2.97 -8.89 11.44
N GLU A 24 3.47 -8.70 10.22
CA GLU A 24 3.82 -7.38 9.70
C GLU A 24 2.91 -6.94 8.56
N ILE A 25 2.50 -5.69 8.62
CA ILE A 25 1.84 -5.02 7.49
C ILE A 25 2.90 -4.26 6.71
N LEU A 26 3.08 -4.61 5.45
CA LEU A 26 3.99 -3.91 4.56
C LEU A 26 3.39 -2.56 4.14
N VAL A 27 4.08 -1.48 4.43
CA VAL A 27 3.75 -0.13 3.97
C VAL A 27 4.78 0.25 2.91
N LEU A 28 4.43 0.00 1.65
CA LEU A 28 5.29 0.22 0.49
C LEU A 28 4.95 1.55 -0.18
N TYR A 29 5.93 2.43 -0.39
CA TYR A 29 5.67 3.73 -0.98
C TYR A 29 6.80 4.23 -1.88
N TYR A 30 6.46 5.20 -2.74
CA TYR A 30 7.40 6.12 -3.37
C TYR A 30 7.08 7.55 -2.93
N SER A 31 8.08 8.33 -2.57
CA SER A 31 7.90 9.72 -2.16
C SER A 31 9.00 10.59 -2.77
N ARG A 32 8.63 11.74 -3.36
CA ARG A 32 9.59 12.70 -3.91
C ARG A 32 9.80 13.88 -2.97
N GLY A 33 8.71 14.55 -2.55
CA GLY A 33 8.73 15.74 -1.70
C GLY A 33 8.44 15.47 -0.21
N GLY A 34 8.37 14.19 0.20
CA GLY A 34 8.16 13.83 1.62
C GLY A 34 6.71 13.57 2.03
N SER A 35 5.71 14.12 1.33
CA SER A 35 4.28 14.01 1.69
C SER A 35 3.80 12.56 1.81
N VAL A 36 4.07 11.72 0.81
CA VAL A 36 3.69 10.30 0.85
C VAL A 36 4.42 9.56 1.98
N ALA A 37 5.69 9.91 2.25
CA ALA A 37 6.44 9.35 3.38
C ALA A 37 5.84 9.74 4.74
N ARG A 38 5.28 10.95 4.88
CA ARG A 38 4.57 11.36 6.10
C ARG A 38 3.26 10.60 6.29
N LEU A 39 2.48 10.41 5.22
CA LEU A 39 1.30 9.53 5.26
C LEU A 39 1.69 8.10 5.68
N ALA A 40 2.74 7.53 5.10
CA ALA A 40 3.24 6.21 5.44
C ALA A 40 3.57 6.07 6.94
N ARG A 41 4.17 7.09 7.53
CA ARG A 41 4.45 7.12 8.98
C ARG A 41 3.18 7.16 9.82
N GLN A 42 2.15 7.92 9.42
CA GLN A 42 0.86 7.93 10.14
C GLN A 42 0.14 6.59 10.01
N ILE A 43 0.16 5.98 8.83
CA ILE A 43 -0.35 4.63 8.60
C ILE A 43 0.37 3.62 9.52
N ALA A 44 1.70 3.68 9.59
CA ALA A 44 2.50 2.82 10.46
C ALA A 44 2.14 2.99 11.95
N ARG A 45 1.85 4.21 12.40
CA ARG A 45 1.35 4.46 13.76
C ARG A 45 -0.01 3.78 13.98
N GLY A 46 -0.93 3.91 13.02
CA GLY A 46 -2.24 3.24 13.11
C GLY A 46 -2.15 1.71 13.13
N ILE A 47 -1.22 1.12 12.40
CA ILE A 47 -0.94 -0.33 12.46
C ILE A 47 -0.49 -0.72 13.87
N GLY A 48 0.42 0.05 14.47
CA GLY A 48 0.91 -0.19 15.83
C GLY A 48 -0.13 0.03 16.95
N GLU A 49 -1.32 0.55 16.64
CA GLU A 49 -2.47 0.61 17.56
C GLU A 49 -3.22 -0.73 17.68
N VAL A 50 -2.91 -1.70 16.80
CA VAL A 50 -3.51 -3.04 16.81
C VAL A 50 -2.59 -4.01 17.53
N ASP A 51 -3.11 -4.69 18.55
CA ASP A 51 -2.36 -5.67 19.33
C ASP A 51 -1.75 -6.76 18.43
N ASP A 52 -0.52 -7.12 18.71
CA ASP A 52 0.24 -8.15 18.00
C ASP A 52 0.48 -7.87 16.50
N MET A 53 0.42 -6.61 16.08
CA MET A 53 0.70 -6.18 14.71
C MET A 53 1.80 -5.13 14.66
N GLN A 54 2.64 -5.17 13.63
CA GLN A 54 3.67 -4.14 13.41
C GLN A 54 3.75 -3.70 11.94
N ALA A 55 4.31 -2.50 11.71
CA ALA A 55 4.49 -1.95 10.38
C ALA A 55 5.90 -2.19 9.86
N ARG A 56 6.01 -2.65 8.60
CA ARG A 56 7.27 -2.72 7.87
C ARG A 56 7.24 -1.67 6.76
N LEU A 57 8.01 -0.58 6.91
CA LEU A 57 8.10 0.46 5.89
C LEU A 57 9.16 0.10 4.86
N ARG A 58 8.81 0.23 3.56
CA ARG A 58 9.71 0.05 2.42
C ARG A 58 9.45 1.11 1.37
N THR A 59 10.47 1.44 0.58
CA THR A 59 10.34 2.31 -0.59
C THR A 59 10.78 1.58 -1.85
N VAL A 60 10.36 2.09 -3.01
CA VAL A 60 10.86 1.62 -4.30
C VAL A 60 11.96 2.55 -4.82
N PRO A 61 12.98 2.03 -5.51
CA PRO A 61 14.01 2.87 -6.10
C PRO A 61 13.42 3.78 -7.19
N PRO A 62 13.99 4.97 -7.43
CA PRO A 62 13.61 5.81 -8.55
C PRO A 62 13.95 5.11 -9.88
N VAL A 63 13.16 5.42 -10.92
CA VAL A 63 13.49 4.98 -12.28
C VAL A 63 14.50 5.97 -12.87
N ALA A 64 15.64 5.45 -13.33
CA ALA A 64 16.67 6.26 -14.00
C ALA A 64 16.20 6.66 -15.42
N PRO A 65 16.49 7.88 -15.88
CA PRO A 65 16.17 8.32 -17.25
C PRO A 65 17.05 7.64 -18.32
N VAL A 66 18.14 6.98 -17.90
CA VAL A 66 19.05 6.21 -18.76
C VAL A 66 19.27 4.83 -18.16
N THR A 67 19.43 3.83 -19.01
CA THR A 67 19.54 2.42 -18.62
C THR A 67 20.85 2.02 -17.94
N GLU A 68 21.82 2.92 -17.85
CA GLU A 68 23.17 2.60 -17.38
C GLU A 68 23.44 2.91 -15.91
N VAL A 69 22.57 3.64 -15.23
CA VAL A 69 22.77 4.03 -13.83
C VAL A 69 21.76 3.31 -12.95
N ALA A 70 22.22 2.28 -12.27
CA ALA A 70 21.48 1.70 -11.17
C ALA A 70 21.37 2.71 -10.00
N SER A 71 20.23 2.73 -9.34
CA SER A 71 20.11 3.42 -8.05
C SER A 71 21.12 2.84 -7.06
N PRO A 72 21.59 3.62 -6.07
CA PRO A 72 22.41 3.08 -4.99
C PRO A 72 21.72 1.86 -4.38
N PRO A 73 22.45 0.86 -3.85
CA PRO A 73 21.89 -0.35 -3.29
C PRO A 73 21.01 -0.07 -2.04
N GLU A 74 21.20 1.07 -1.40
CA GLU A 74 20.40 1.56 -0.28
C GLU A 74 20.03 3.03 -0.50
N PRO A 75 18.83 3.47 -0.06
CA PRO A 75 18.47 4.88 -0.11
C PRO A 75 19.34 5.67 0.88
N GLU A 76 19.74 6.88 0.51
CA GLU A 76 20.51 7.77 1.38
C GLU A 76 19.73 8.15 2.64
N GLU A 77 18.41 8.28 2.51
CA GLU A 77 17.51 8.60 3.61
C GLU A 77 16.17 7.84 3.48
N GLY A 78 15.51 7.60 4.59
CA GLY A 78 14.16 7.03 4.64
C GLY A 78 14.14 5.53 4.86
N ALA A 79 13.10 4.86 4.36
CA ALA A 79 12.93 3.42 4.50
C ALA A 79 13.84 2.66 3.51
N PRO A 80 14.32 1.47 3.88
CA PRO A 80 15.04 0.59 2.96
C PRO A 80 14.23 0.29 1.70
N TYR A 81 14.92 -0.06 0.61
CA TYR A 81 14.23 -0.55 -0.58
C TYR A 81 13.50 -1.87 -0.29
N VAL A 82 12.39 -2.06 -0.98
CA VAL A 82 11.60 -3.26 -0.90
C VAL A 82 12.36 -4.45 -1.51
N ASP A 83 12.31 -5.59 -0.82
CA ASP A 83 12.68 -6.90 -1.35
C ASP A 83 11.41 -7.72 -1.61
N LYS A 84 11.43 -8.65 -2.55
CA LYS A 84 10.29 -9.53 -2.85
C LYS A 84 9.88 -10.40 -1.65
N ARG A 85 10.81 -10.69 -0.74
CA ARG A 85 10.50 -11.37 0.53
C ARG A 85 9.58 -10.55 1.43
N ASP A 86 9.66 -9.22 1.39
CA ASP A 86 8.74 -8.35 2.13
C ASP A 86 7.28 -8.61 1.73
N LEU A 87 7.02 -8.89 0.44
CA LEU A 87 5.68 -9.25 -0.06
C LEU A 87 5.25 -10.65 0.39
N ALA A 88 6.16 -11.60 0.39
CA ALA A 88 5.86 -12.97 0.81
C ALA A 88 5.55 -13.04 2.31
N GLU A 89 6.33 -12.36 3.13
CA GLU A 89 6.28 -12.40 4.59
C GLU A 89 5.17 -11.54 5.19
N CYS A 90 4.71 -10.49 4.49
CA CYS A 90 3.72 -9.57 5.06
C CYS A 90 2.35 -10.24 5.24
N ALA A 91 1.63 -9.84 6.29
CA ALA A 91 0.26 -10.24 6.58
C ALA A 91 -0.77 -9.38 5.84
N GLY A 92 -0.37 -8.23 5.31
CA GLY A 92 -1.19 -7.29 4.56
C GLY A 92 -0.32 -6.21 3.92
N LEU A 93 -0.88 -5.42 3.04
CA LEU A 93 -0.13 -4.48 2.20
C LEU A 93 -0.83 -3.13 2.07
N LEU A 94 -0.08 -2.03 2.24
CA LEU A 94 -0.51 -0.71 1.81
C LEU A 94 0.51 -0.16 0.80
N ILE A 95 0.03 0.29 -0.36
CA ILE A 95 0.87 0.91 -1.38
C ILE A 95 0.61 2.42 -1.49
N GLY A 96 1.66 3.22 -1.63
CA GLY A 96 1.57 4.66 -1.67
C GLY A 96 2.43 5.31 -2.73
N SER A 97 1.85 6.27 -3.45
CA SER A 97 2.53 7.01 -4.52
C SER A 97 1.99 8.43 -4.61
N PRO A 98 2.83 9.43 -4.95
CA PRO A 98 2.29 10.70 -5.39
C PRO A 98 1.51 10.52 -6.70
N THR A 99 0.51 11.37 -6.95
CA THR A 99 -0.18 11.38 -8.24
C THR A 99 0.76 11.80 -9.38
N ARG A 100 0.57 11.17 -10.52
CA ARG A 100 1.11 11.59 -11.81
C ARG A 100 -0.01 11.45 -12.83
N PHE A 101 -0.63 12.60 -13.15
CA PHE A 101 -1.75 12.64 -14.11
C PHE A 101 -2.90 11.69 -13.73
N GLY A 102 -3.26 11.64 -12.44
CA GLY A 102 -4.33 10.78 -11.93
C GLY A 102 -3.96 9.29 -11.77
N ASN A 103 -2.67 8.96 -11.85
CA ASN A 103 -2.14 7.61 -11.67
C ASN A 103 -0.92 7.61 -10.74
N MET A 104 -0.41 6.43 -10.39
CA MET A 104 0.81 6.30 -9.61
C MET A 104 2.06 6.76 -10.38
N ALA A 105 3.11 7.14 -9.67
CA ALA A 105 4.40 7.48 -10.26
C ALA A 105 5.09 6.24 -10.87
N ALA A 106 5.88 6.46 -11.92
CA ALA A 106 6.58 5.41 -12.66
C ALA A 106 7.40 4.44 -11.77
N PRO A 107 8.13 4.88 -10.73
CA PRO A 107 8.85 3.95 -9.86
C PRO A 107 7.95 2.90 -9.19
N MET A 108 6.76 3.28 -8.70
CA MET A 108 5.81 2.35 -8.11
C MET A 108 5.26 1.39 -9.17
N LYS A 109 4.87 1.90 -10.33
CA LYS A 109 4.36 1.06 -11.42
C LYS A 109 5.44 0.09 -11.93
N HIS A 110 6.67 0.57 -12.08
CA HIS A 110 7.80 -0.26 -12.48
C HIS A 110 8.02 -1.43 -11.50
N PHE A 111 8.01 -1.15 -10.20
CA PHE A 111 8.11 -2.21 -9.19
C PHE A 111 6.97 -3.25 -9.36
N ILE A 112 5.72 -2.81 -9.47
CA ILE A 112 4.57 -3.71 -9.67
C ILE A 112 4.74 -4.56 -10.93
N ASP A 113 5.27 -3.99 -12.02
CA ASP A 113 5.51 -4.72 -13.28
C ASP A 113 6.55 -5.84 -13.16
N THR A 114 7.40 -5.81 -12.13
CA THR A 114 8.37 -6.88 -11.86
C THR A 114 7.79 -8.07 -11.09
N LEU A 115 6.53 -8.00 -10.65
CA LEU A 115 5.90 -8.97 -9.75
C LEU A 115 5.20 -10.13 -10.47
N GLY A 116 5.54 -10.43 -11.71
CA GLY A 116 4.90 -11.50 -12.48
C GLY A 116 5.03 -12.89 -11.85
N ALA A 117 6.15 -13.21 -11.23
CA ALA A 117 6.36 -14.48 -10.54
C ALA A 117 5.54 -14.56 -9.23
N GLU A 118 5.49 -13.48 -8.47
CA GLU A 118 4.73 -13.35 -7.24
C GLU A 118 3.21 -13.42 -7.51
N TRP A 119 2.77 -12.84 -8.62
CA TRP A 119 1.39 -12.98 -9.08
C TRP A 119 1.06 -14.44 -9.46
N ALA A 120 1.90 -15.09 -10.25
CA ALA A 120 1.68 -16.47 -10.69
C ALA A 120 1.67 -17.46 -9.52
N SER A 121 2.41 -17.20 -8.45
CA SER A 121 2.45 -18.03 -7.24
C SER A 121 1.37 -17.70 -6.21
N GLY A 122 0.56 -16.63 -6.43
CA GLY A 122 -0.46 -16.21 -5.48
C GLY A 122 0.10 -15.61 -4.18
N THR A 123 1.30 -15.03 -4.22
CA THR A 123 1.99 -14.51 -3.01
C THR A 123 1.15 -13.53 -2.19
N LEU A 124 0.28 -12.74 -2.83
CA LEU A 124 -0.57 -11.74 -2.17
C LEU A 124 -2.04 -12.16 -2.09
N ASP A 125 -2.39 -13.36 -2.55
CA ASP A 125 -3.78 -13.84 -2.54
C ASP A 125 -4.37 -13.87 -1.14
N GLY A 126 -5.57 -13.29 -0.97
CA GLY A 126 -6.28 -13.20 0.29
C GLY A 126 -5.74 -12.17 1.29
N LYS A 127 -4.59 -11.54 1.05
CA LYS A 127 -4.04 -10.53 1.97
C LYS A 127 -4.84 -9.22 1.89
N PRO A 128 -5.18 -8.58 3.03
CA PRO A 128 -5.84 -7.29 3.01
C PRO A 128 -4.89 -6.22 2.49
N ALA A 129 -5.42 -5.35 1.62
CA ALA A 129 -4.63 -4.31 0.99
C ALA A 129 -5.39 -2.98 0.85
N ALA A 130 -4.64 -1.87 0.83
CA ALA A 130 -5.16 -0.53 0.65
C ALA A 130 -4.16 0.36 -0.10
N ALA A 131 -4.60 1.56 -0.49
CA ALA A 131 -3.77 2.55 -1.17
C ALA A 131 -3.78 3.90 -0.45
N PHE A 132 -2.72 4.71 -0.68
CA PHE A 132 -2.63 6.09 -0.21
C PHE A 132 -1.85 6.97 -1.18
N THR A 133 -2.18 8.27 -1.24
CA THR A 133 -1.60 9.18 -2.23
C THR A 133 -1.38 10.59 -1.69
N SER A 134 -0.65 11.41 -2.44
CA SER A 134 -0.55 12.85 -2.26
C SER A 134 -0.68 13.54 -3.60
N THR A 135 -1.36 14.69 -3.59
CA THR A 135 -1.62 15.53 -4.77
C THR A 135 -1.30 16.98 -4.49
N ALA A 136 -1.03 17.78 -5.51
CA ALA A 136 -0.86 19.23 -5.36
C ALA A 136 -2.17 19.96 -5.13
N THR A 137 -3.31 19.42 -5.61
CA THR A 137 -4.62 20.06 -5.51
C THR A 137 -5.69 19.06 -5.09
N MET A 138 -6.75 19.54 -4.45
CA MET A 138 -7.85 18.71 -3.96
C MET A 138 -8.51 17.85 -5.06
N HIS A 139 -8.66 18.43 -6.25
CA HIS A 139 -9.25 17.75 -7.42
C HIS A 139 -8.21 17.28 -8.44
N GLY A 140 -6.94 17.23 -8.05
CA GLY A 140 -5.80 16.85 -8.91
C GLY A 140 -5.56 15.35 -9.05
N GLY A 141 -6.58 14.52 -8.83
CA GLY A 141 -6.51 13.08 -9.05
C GLY A 141 -6.28 12.25 -7.79
N GLN A 142 -6.77 12.69 -6.62
CA GLN A 142 -6.69 11.89 -5.39
C GLN A 142 -7.39 10.54 -5.56
N GLU A 143 -8.69 10.56 -5.89
CA GLU A 143 -9.51 9.36 -6.03
C GLU A 143 -9.05 8.48 -7.20
N SER A 144 -8.76 9.09 -8.37
CA SER A 144 -8.33 8.34 -9.54
C SER A 144 -6.99 7.62 -9.30
N THR A 145 -6.03 8.27 -8.62
CA THR A 145 -4.75 7.66 -8.28
C THR A 145 -4.95 6.49 -7.32
N LEU A 146 -5.77 6.64 -6.29
CA LEU A 146 -6.10 5.57 -5.36
C LEU A 146 -6.75 4.39 -6.09
N LEU A 147 -7.80 4.64 -6.86
CA LEU A 147 -8.53 3.60 -7.59
C LEU A 147 -7.64 2.87 -8.60
N THR A 148 -6.78 3.58 -9.33
CA THR A 148 -5.86 2.94 -10.27
C THR A 148 -4.78 2.11 -9.58
N MET A 149 -4.35 2.47 -8.37
CA MET A 149 -3.45 1.65 -7.55
C MET A 149 -4.12 0.38 -7.01
N LEU A 150 -5.43 0.41 -6.75
CA LEU A 150 -6.17 -0.77 -6.26
C LEU A 150 -6.35 -1.83 -7.35
N VAL A 151 -6.39 -1.45 -8.63
CA VAL A 151 -6.57 -2.40 -9.74
C VAL A 151 -5.50 -3.50 -9.78
N PRO A 152 -4.18 -3.21 -9.78
CA PRO A 152 -3.17 -4.27 -9.71
C PRO A 152 -3.25 -5.11 -8.44
N LEU A 153 -3.64 -4.55 -7.29
CA LEU A 153 -3.82 -5.33 -6.06
C LEU A 153 -4.96 -6.35 -6.19
N LEU A 154 -6.07 -5.98 -6.87
CA LEU A 154 -7.13 -6.92 -7.22
C LEU A 154 -6.63 -8.05 -8.12
N HIS A 155 -5.78 -7.76 -9.11
CA HIS A 155 -5.14 -8.77 -9.96
C HIS A 155 -4.24 -9.74 -9.18
N HIS A 156 -3.66 -9.29 -8.09
CA HIS A 156 -2.88 -10.12 -7.15
C HIS A 156 -3.74 -10.89 -6.15
N GLY A 157 -5.07 -10.80 -6.22
CA GLY A 157 -5.98 -11.51 -5.31
C GLY A 157 -6.16 -10.87 -3.94
N CYS A 158 -5.71 -9.62 -3.74
CA CYS A 158 -5.83 -8.94 -2.46
C CYS A 158 -7.28 -8.63 -2.09
N VAL A 159 -7.57 -8.62 -0.77
CA VAL A 159 -8.83 -8.13 -0.19
C VAL A 159 -8.73 -6.62 0.00
N ILE A 160 -9.39 -5.85 -0.85
CA ILE A 160 -9.27 -4.39 -0.85
C ILE A 160 -10.02 -3.77 0.32
N SER A 161 -9.37 -2.80 1.00
CA SER A 161 -9.94 -2.01 2.09
C SER A 161 -9.76 -0.51 1.83
N GLY A 162 -10.75 0.27 2.29
CA GLY A 162 -10.71 1.73 2.32
C GLY A 162 -10.99 2.26 3.73
N ILE A 163 -11.39 3.53 3.85
CA ILE A 163 -11.75 4.18 5.11
C ILE A 163 -13.28 4.29 5.16
N PRO A 164 -13.95 3.74 6.18
CA PRO A 164 -15.40 3.80 6.27
C PRO A 164 -15.87 5.19 6.77
N PHE A 165 -17.07 5.61 6.39
CA PHE A 165 -17.68 6.86 6.85
C PHE A 165 -18.04 6.87 8.35
N THR A 166 -17.78 5.78 9.07
CA THR A 166 -17.77 5.77 10.54
C THR A 166 -16.58 6.51 11.14
N GLU A 167 -15.56 6.86 10.33
CA GLU A 167 -14.49 7.77 10.72
C GLU A 167 -14.96 9.22 10.49
N PRO A 168 -15.25 9.99 11.54
CA PRO A 168 -15.88 11.31 11.42
C PRO A 168 -15.05 12.29 10.57
N ALA A 169 -13.74 12.18 10.60
CA ALA A 169 -12.82 13.02 9.83
C ALA A 169 -13.08 12.97 8.31
N LEU A 170 -13.66 11.88 7.76
CA LEU A 170 -14.07 11.85 6.34
C LEU A 170 -15.17 12.85 6.00
N SER A 171 -16.02 13.18 6.97
CA SER A 171 -17.12 14.13 6.77
C SER A 171 -16.71 15.58 7.08
N THR A 172 -15.61 15.79 7.80
CA THR A 172 -15.17 17.12 8.26
C THR A 172 -13.95 17.65 7.51
N THR A 173 -13.13 16.78 6.93
CA THR A 173 -11.91 17.19 6.21
C THR A 173 -12.18 18.23 5.13
N ARG A 174 -11.28 19.20 5.01
CA ARG A 174 -11.30 20.24 3.96
C ARG A 174 -10.03 20.19 3.10
N SER A 175 -9.26 19.11 3.21
CA SER A 175 -8.07 18.84 2.42
C SER A 175 -8.07 17.39 1.93
N GLY A 176 -7.02 16.62 2.19
CA GLY A 176 -7.00 15.20 1.83
C GLY A 176 -7.92 14.33 2.69
N GLY A 177 -8.01 13.07 2.31
CA GLY A 177 -8.86 12.07 2.95
C GLY A 177 -10.05 11.66 2.08
N THR A 178 -10.08 10.39 1.69
CA THR A 178 -11.14 9.81 0.86
C THR A 178 -11.55 8.43 1.41
N PRO A 179 -12.75 7.94 1.09
CA PRO A 179 -13.14 6.57 1.46
C PRO A 179 -12.34 5.50 0.71
N TYR A 180 -11.68 5.85 -0.40
CA TYR A 180 -10.88 4.91 -1.21
C TYR A 180 -9.47 4.70 -0.67
N GLY A 181 -9.02 5.56 0.25
CA GLY A 181 -7.70 5.51 0.87
C GLY A 181 -7.28 6.84 1.46
N ALA A 182 -6.19 6.85 2.21
CA ALA A 182 -5.65 8.09 2.78
C ALA A 182 -5.02 8.96 1.69
N SER A 183 -5.24 10.27 1.76
CA SER A 183 -4.66 11.21 0.83
C SER A 183 -4.23 12.50 1.51
N HIS A 184 -3.35 13.25 0.85
CA HIS A 184 -2.82 14.54 1.29
C HIS A 184 -2.84 15.55 0.15
N VAL A 185 -3.23 16.79 0.46
CA VAL A 185 -3.16 17.92 -0.47
C VAL A 185 -1.96 18.78 -0.12
N ALA A 186 -0.87 18.64 -0.86
CA ALA A 186 0.39 19.36 -0.64
C ALA A 186 0.35 20.84 -1.06
N GLY A 187 -0.66 21.27 -1.81
CA GLY A 187 -0.76 22.63 -2.31
C GLY A 187 0.30 22.98 -3.36
N ALA A 188 0.30 24.24 -3.79
CA ALA A 188 1.23 24.76 -4.80
C ALA A 188 2.69 24.86 -4.29
N GLN A 189 2.89 24.82 -2.97
CA GLN A 189 4.21 24.92 -2.33
C GLN A 189 4.83 23.54 -2.07
N ASP A 190 4.16 22.46 -2.48
CA ASP A 190 4.58 21.08 -2.21
C ASP A 190 4.81 20.83 -0.70
N ASP A 191 3.92 21.39 0.14
CA ASP A 191 3.99 21.29 1.60
C ASP A 191 3.80 19.83 2.03
N PRO A 192 4.75 19.22 2.73
CA PRO A 192 4.64 17.85 3.21
C PRO A 192 3.85 17.72 4.52
N GLU A 193 3.47 18.83 5.18
CA GLU A 193 2.76 18.79 6.46
C GLU A 193 1.32 18.33 6.30
N LEU A 194 0.95 17.30 7.06
CA LEU A 194 -0.42 16.77 7.05
C LEU A 194 -1.32 17.62 7.96
N SER A 195 -2.56 17.85 7.53
CA SER A 195 -3.59 18.33 8.44
C SER A 195 -3.93 17.27 9.50
N ASP A 196 -4.56 17.68 10.60
CA ASP A 196 -4.99 16.77 11.66
C ASP A 196 -5.94 15.69 11.13
N ASP A 197 -6.91 16.06 10.27
CA ASP A 197 -7.84 15.13 9.64
C ASP A 197 -7.12 14.11 8.75
N GLU A 198 -6.17 14.55 7.92
CA GLU A 198 -5.37 13.66 7.07
C GLU A 198 -4.56 12.66 7.90
N ALA A 199 -3.96 13.13 9.00
CA ALA A 199 -3.18 12.28 9.90
C ALA A 199 -4.07 11.25 10.61
N VAL A 200 -5.27 11.65 11.05
CA VAL A 200 -6.28 10.75 11.67
C VAL A 200 -6.71 9.70 10.68
N LEU A 201 -7.08 10.10 9.45
CA LEU A 201 -7.54 9.19 8.40
C LEU A 201 -6.44 8.21 7.94
N ALA A 202 -5.18 8.67 7.88
CA ALA A 202 -4.05 7.80 7.57
C ALA A 202 -3.84 6.72 8.65
N ARG A 203 -3.94 7.10 9.94
CA ARG A 203 -3.89 6.13 11.05
C ARG A 203 -5.07 5.15 10.99
N ALA A 204 -6.28 5.65 10.74
CA ALA A 204 -7.48 4.81 10.62
C ALA A 204 -7.35 3.76 9.52
N LEU A 205 -6.78 4.11 8.36
CA LEU A 205 -6.51 3.18 7.27
C LEU A 205 -5.52 2.09 7.69
N GLY A 206 -4.42 2.47 8.34
CA GLY A 206 -3.42 1.52 8.83
C GLY A 206 -3.98 0.54 9.85
N ARG A 207 -4.68 1.05 10.87
CA ARG A 207 -5.38 0.25 11.87
C ARG A 207 -6.37 -0.74 11.23
N ARG A 208 -7.17 -0.28 10.25
CA ARG A 208 -8.15 -1.12 9.58
C ARG A 208 -7.52 -2.29 8.82
N VAL A 209 -6.44 -2.06 8.08
CA VAL A 209 -5.74 -3.13 7.35
C VAL A 209 -5.12 -4.13 8.34
N ALA A 210 -4.54 -3.65 9.44
CA ALA A 210 -3.99 -4.49 10.49
C ALA A 210 -5.06 -5.35 11.18
N ASP A 211 -6.21 -4.77 11.54
CA ASP A 211 -7.34 -5.50 12.11
C ASP A 211 -7.87 -6.60 11.18
N LEU A 212 -7.96 -6.29 9.87
CA LEU A 212 -8.37 -7.26 8.87
C LEU A 212 -7.34 -8.40 8.76
N ALA A 213 -6.05 -8.08 8.70
CA ALA A 213 -4.99 -9.08 8.66
C ALA A 213 -5.03 -10.00 9.86
N ARG A 214 -5.18 -9.46 11.08
CA ARG A 214 -5.30 -10.24 12.31
C ARG A 214 -6.49 -11.20 12.29
N ARG A 215 -7.65 -10.75 11.78
CA ARG A 215 -8.87 -11.59 11.69
C ARG A 215 -8.76 -12.68 10.63
N LEU A 216 -8.03 -12.44 9.55
CA LEU A 216 -7.86 -13.41 8.47
C LEU A 216 -6.78 -14.46 8.77
N GLN A 217 -5.94 -14.23 9.78
CA GLN A 217 -4.95 -15.20 10.26
C GLN A 217 -5.49 -16.10 11.40
N ALA A 218 -6.62 -15.74 12.01
CA ALA A 218 -7.28 -16.52 13.06
C ALA A 218 -8.12 -17.64 12.44
#